data_984eb2aceab1b6b1ba43a95104cecade
#
_entry.id   984eb2aceab1b6b1ba43a95104cecade
#
_cell.length_a   1.000
_cell.length_b   1.000
_cell.length_c   1.000
_cell.angle_alpha   90.00
_cell.angle_beta   90.00
_cell.angle_gamma   90.00
#
_symmetry.space_group_name_H-M   'P 1'
#
loop_
_entity.id
_entity.type
_entity.pdbx_description
1 polymer ?
#
loop_
_entity_poly.entity_id
_entity_poly.type
_entity_poly.pdbx_seq_one_letter_code
_entity_poly.pdbx_strand_id
1 'polypeptide(L)'
;MAFNPKKQAYNASINAVTLGTGEKSIVVGGENVFPFYTFDAPIANSPKIAIEINDKGMASLQTAGMKAAFEGCATVADMAKKAEEIEGVSAVCLHFESADPNGENMPVEDCVAMAKAVADATALPIIIMGCKNIEKDSEIFSKVSEALQGKNILVLAAREENYKTVGASAGMAYNQKVGAESAVDINLAKQLNVLIGQLGVPAQSVLMNLGSSCAGYGYEYLSSTLDRVKAAALAQNDAQLQMPIVTPISTETWNVKEAMLSEEEAPEWGNVEERGIEMEITTAAACLASGSDLVIMKHPAAIKTIAQFIDSLM
;
A
#
# COMPACT_ATOMS: atom_id res chain seq x y z
N MET A 1 -2.81 -39.04 -25.15
CA MET A 1 -3.92 -38.15 -24.79
C MET A 1 -3.32 -36.77 -24.51
N ALA A 2 -3.88 -35.71 -25.08
CA ALA A 2 -3.44 -34.37 -24.72
C ALA A 2 -3.88 -34.06 -23.26
N PHE A 3 -2.99 -33.55 -22.46
CA PHE A 3 -3.31 -33.09 -21.11
C PHE A 3 -4.25 -31.86 -21.25
N ASN A 4 -5.42 -31.94 -20.64
CA ASN A 4 -6.37 -30.84 -20.60
C ASN A 4 -6.46 -30.37 -19.13
N PRO A 5 -5.78 -29.27 -18.75
CA PRO A 5 -5.78 -28.79 -17.38
C PRO A 5 -7.21 -28.38 -16.98
N LYS A 6 -7.60 -28.75 -15.77
CA LYS A 6 -8.87 -28.30 -15.23
C LYS A 6 -8.70 -26.84 -14.81
N LYS A 7 -9.51 -25.93 -15.38
CA LYS A 7 -9.54 -24.52 -15.01
C LYS A 7 -10.46 -24.32 -13.80
N GLN A 8 -10.08 -23.40 -12.90
CA GLN A 8 -10.83 -23.09 -11.71
C GLN A 8 -10.96 -21.57 -11.52
N ALA A 9 -11.94 -20.98 -12.20
CA ALA A 9 -12.40 -19.63 -11.88
C ALA A 9 -13.55 -19.71 -10.86
N TYR A 10 -13.64 -18.73 -9.99
CA TYR A 10 -14.68 -18.66 -8.97
C TYR A 10 -15.86 -17.81 -9.45
N ASN A 11 -17.06 -18.04 -8.88
CA ASN A 11 -18.22 -17.18 -9.10
C ASN A 11 -18.15 -15.88 -8.29
N ALA A 12 -17.40 -15.91 -7.19
CA ALA A 12 -17.05 -14.75 -6.41
C ALA A 12 -15.89 -13.97 -7.07
N SER A 13 -15.82 -12.68 -6.82
CA SER A 13 -14.71 -11.83 -7.26
C SER A 13 -14.30 -10.85 -6.18
N ILE A 14 -13.05 -10.41 -6.21
CA ILE A 14 -12.60 -9.28 -5.41
C ILE A 14 -13.23 -8.00 -5.98
N ASN A 15 -13.66 -7.07 -5.13
CA ASN A 15 -14.18 -5.78 -5.57
C ASN A 15 -13.10 -5.00 -6.31
N ALA A 16 -13.46 -4.41 -7.45
CA ALA A 16 -12.58 -3.48 -8.14
C ALA A 16 -12.68 -2.10 -7.48
N VAL A 17 -11.55 -1.56 -7.04
CA VAL A 17 -11.46 -0.25 -6.40
C VAL A 17 -10.59 0.67 -7.25
N THR A 18 -11.14 1.83 -7.62
CA THR A 18 -10.41 2.86 -8.37
C THR A 18 -9.75 3.84 -7.41
N LEU A 19 -8.47 4.14 -7.60
CA LEU A 19 -7.71 5.18 -6.92
C LEU A 19 -7.31 6.27 -7.90
N GLY A 20 -7.33 7.52 -7.45
CA GLY A 20 -7.03 8.68 -8.28
C GLY A 20 -8.15 9.03 -9.25
N THR A 21 -7.87 9.98 -10.11
CA THR A 21 -8.81 10.50 -11.13
C THR A 21 -8.08 10.74 -12.46
N GLY A 22 -8.86 10.84 -13.54
CA GLY A 22 -8.30 11.09 -14.88
C GLY A 22 -7.54 9.90 -15.46
N GLU A 23 -6.63 10.19 -16.39
CA GLU A 23 -5.92 9.18 -17.18
C GLU A 23 -4.92 8.33 -16.37
N LYS A 24 -4.43 8.87 -15.26
CA LYS A 24 -3.48 8.18 -14.37
C LYS A 24 -4.17 7.41 -13.24
N SER A 25 -5.52 7.38 -13.19
CA SER A 25 -6.22 6.56 -12.21
C SER A 25 -5.88 5.08 -12.38
N ILE A 26 -5.82 4.35 -11.28
CA ILE A 26 -5.56 2.91 -11.26
C ILE A 26 -6.76 2.16 -10.70
N VAL A 27 -6.91 0.91 -11.12
CA VAL A 27 -7.88 -0.03 -10.55
C VAL A 27 -7.11 -1.18 -9.91
N VAL A 28 -7.48 -1.55 -8.71
CA VAL A 28 -6.95 -2.70 -7.96
C VAL A 28 -8.08 -3.68 -7.63
N GLY A 29 -7.77 -4.97 -7.58
CA GLY A 29 -8.79 -6.02 -7.42
C GLY A 29 -9.57 -6.29 -8.72
N GLY A 30 -10.71 -6.97 -8.59
CA GLY A 30 -11.59 -7.35 -9.71
C GLY A 30 -11.38 -8.78 -10.20
N GLU A 31 -10.39 -9.50 -9.69
CA GLU A 31 -10.09 -10.87 -10.07
C GLU A 31 -11.06 -11.87 -9.42
N ASN A 32 -11.28 -13.00 -10.13
CA ASN A 32 -12.05 -14.15 -9.66
C ASN A 32 -11.24 -15.45 -9.69
N VAL A 33 -9.94 -15.32 -9.66
CA VAL A 33 -8.93 -16.40 -9.56
C VAL A 33 -7.92 -16.04 -8.49
N PHE A 34 -7.11 -17.00 -8.06
CA PHE A 34 -6.00 -16.73 -7.15
C PHE A 34 -4.91 -15.87 -7.82
N PRO A 35 -4.04 -15.22 -7.01
CA PRO A 35 -3.01 -14.33 -7.53
C PRO A 35 -2.17 -15.00 -8.64
N PHE A 36 -2.04 -14.33 -9.78
CA PHE A 36 -1.30 -14.79 -10.95
C PHE A 36 -1.80 -16.08 -11.61
N TYR A 37 -2.97 -16.61 -11.23
CA TYR A 37 -3.55 -17.80 -11.89
C TYR A 37 -4.26 -17.42 -13.21
N THR A 38 -3.53 -16.73 -14.09
CA THR A 38 -3.99 -16.28 -15.40
C THR A 38 -4.38 -17.43 -16.33
N PHE A 39 -3.87 -18.65 -16.07
CA PHE A 39 -4.25 -19.86 -16.76
C PHE A 39 -5.67 -20.37 -16.42
N ASP A 40 -6.22 -19.96 -15.28
CA ASP A 40 -7.59 -20.32 -14.88
C ASP A 40 -8.61 -19.36 -15.50
N ALA A 41 -8.39 -18.03 -15.38
CA ALA A 41 -9.14 -17.00 -16.08
C ALA A 41 -8.30 -15.71 -16.24
N PRO A 42 -8.65 -14.81 -17.16
CA PRO A 42 -7.97 -13.52 -17.30
C PRO A 42 -8.10 -12.68 -16.04
N ILE A 43 -7.00 -12.04 -15.63
CA ILE A 43 -6.98 -11.02 -14.58
C ILE A 43 -6.97 -9.64 -15.28
N ALA A 44 -8.04 -8.87 -15.10
CA ALA A 44 -8.19 -7.59 -15.80
C ALA A 44 -7.29 -6.48 -15.25
N ASN A 45 -7.04 -6.50 -13.95
CA ASN A 45 -6.23 -5.50 -13.26
C ASN A 45 -5.01 -6.18 -12.66
N SER A 46 -3.82 -5.94 -13.23
CA SER A 46 -2.56 -6.39 -12.63
C SER A 46 -2.34 -5.72 -11.27
N PRO A 47 -1.67 -6.37 -10.32
CA PRO A 47 -1.24 -5.73 -9.08
C PRO A 47 -0.47 -4.42 -9.35
N LYS A 48 -0.54 -3.47 -8.42
CA LYS A 48 0.04 -2.13 -8.55
C LYS A 48 1.13 -1.88 -7.51
N ILE A 49 2.01 -0.95 -7.83
CA ILE A 49 3.09 -0.53 -6.93
C ILE A 49 2.95 0.97 -6.66
N ALA A 50 2.89 1.33 -5.38
CA ALA A 50 3.04 2.71 -4.94
C ALA A 50 4.45 2.94 -4.40
N ILE A 51 5.02 4.10 -4.67
CA ILE A 51 6.28 4.51 -4.05
C ILE A 51 6.00 5.32 -2.78
N GLU A 52 6.64 4.95 -1.66
CA GLU A 52 6.60 5.74 -0.44
C GLU A 52 7.51 6.96 -0.55
N ILE A 53 6.94 8.11 -0.26
CA ILE A 53 7.65 9.37 -0.06
C ILE A 53 7.35 9.84 1.37
N ASN A 54 8.38 9.89 2.20
CA ASN A 54 8.28 10.35 3.58
C ASN A 54 8.23 11.88 3.63
N ASP A 55 7.51 12.45 4.59
CA ASP A 55 7.35 13.89 4.79
C ASP A 55 8.65 14.63 5.09
N LYS A 56 9.71 13.92 5.54
CA LYS A 56 11.07 14.45 5.71
C LYS A 56 11.84 14.63 4.37
N GLY A 57 11.22 14.23 3.25
CA GLY A 57 11.78 14.39 1.91
C GLY A 57 13.14 13.72 1.73
N MET A 58 14.09 14.42 1.11
CA MET A 58 15.44 13.91 0.84
C MET A 58 16.18 13.42 2.10
N ALA A 59 15.88 13.98 3.27
CA ALA A 59 16.52 13.60 4.54
C ALA A 59 16.15 12.16 4.98
N SER A 60 15.02 11.63 4.53
CA SER A 60 14.58 10.26 4.82
C SER A 60 15.19 9.19 3.93
N LEU A 61 15.92 9.57 2.89
CA LEU A 61 16.50 8.63 1.93
C LEU A 61 17.80 8.05 2.47
N GLN A 62 17.81 6.74 2.66
CA GLN A 62 18.88 6.04 3.36
C GLN A 62 20.05 5.69 2.45
N THR A 63 19.80 5.32 1.19
CA THR A 63 20.79 4.75 0.27
C THR A 63 21.17 5.71 -0.86
N ALA A 64 22.29 5.41 -1.51
CA ALA A 64 22.79 6.20 -2.64
C ALA A 64 21.82 6.14 -3.84
N GLY A 65 21.27 4.97 -4.15
CA GLY A 65 20.33 4.78 -5.24
C GLY A 65 19.00 5.51 -5.02
N MET A 66 18.48 5.50 -3.77
CA MET A 66 17.31 6.31 -3.43
C MET A 66 17.58 7.81 -3.64
N LYS A 67 18.73 8.31 -3.16
CA LYS A 67 19.11 9.72 -3.31
C LYS A 67 19.28 10.10 -4.78
N ALA A 68 19.92 9.26 -5.58
CA ALA A 68 20.13 9.50 -7.01
C ALA A 68 18.80 9.56 -7.78
N ALA A 69 17.82 8.72 -7.43
CA ALA A 69 16.50 8.73 -8.05
C ALA A 69 15.76 10.06 -7.86
N PHE A 70 16.00 10.75 -6.76
CA PHE A 70 15.37 12.03 -6.43
C PHE A 70 16.35 13.22 -6.48
N GLU A 71 17.50 13.06 -7.13
CA GLU A 71 18.47 14.13 -7.30
C GLU A 71 17.83 15.37 -7.92
N GLY A 72 18.11 16.54 -7.33
CA GLY A 72 17.55 17.83 -7.76
C GLY A 72 16.17 18.17 -7.17
N CYS A 73 15.52 17.27 -6.43
CA CYS A 73 14.28 17.57 -5.73
C CYS A 73 14.57 18.40 -4.47
N ALA A 74 13.90 19.55 -4.32
CA ALA A 74 14.00 20.40 -3.15
C ALA A 74 12.88 20.14 -2.12
N THR A 75 11.73 19.66 -2.59
CA THR A 75 10.53 19.46 -1.78
C THR A 75 9.96 18.06 -1.95
N VAL A 76 9.09 17.64 -1.04
CA VAL A 76 8.31 16.40 -1.14
C VAL A 76 7.42 16.40 -2.40
N ALA A 77 6.90 17.57 -2.78
CA ALA A 77 6.13 17.74 -4.01
C ALA A 77 6.96 17.50 -5.27
N ASP A 78 8.23 17.96 -5.30
CA ASP A 78 9.16 17.66 -6.39
C ASP A 78 9.44 16.15 -6.49
N MET A 79 9.60 15.49 -5.35
CA MET A 79 9.79 14.03 -5.31
C MET A 79 8.55 13.30 -5.85
N ALA A 80 7.35 13.74 -5.47
CA ALA A 80 6.10 13.16 -5.98
C ALA A 80 5.95 13.35 -7.50
N LYS A 81 6.37 14.48 -8.03
CA LYS A 81 6.42 14.72 -9.47
C LYS A 81 7.42 13.80 -10.16
N LYS A 82 8.62 13.68 -9.61
CA LYS A 82 9.69 12.85 -10.16
C LYS A 82 9.37 11.35 -10.09
N ALA A 83 8.54 10.93 -9.14
CA ALA A 83 8.05 9.56 -9.03
C ALA A 83 7.29 9.07 -10.29
N GLU A 84 6.71 9.99 -11.09
CA GLU A 84 6.07 9.65 -12.37
C GLU A 84 7.05 9.08 -13.42
N GLU A 85 8.35 9.34 -13.25
CA GLU A 85 9.41 8.91 -14.16
C GLU A 85 10.01 7.55 -13.75
N ILE A 86 9.69 7.05 -12.54
CA ILE A 86 10.23 5.79 -12.03
C ILE A 86 9.42 4.63 -12.62
N GLU A 87 10.12 3.75 -13.35
CA GLU A 87 9.52 2.58 -14.00
C GLU A 87 8.82 1.66 -12.98
N GLY A 88 7.56 1.35 -13.24
CA GLY A 88 6.73 0.48 -12.39
C GLY A 88 5.89 1.22 -11.35
N VAL A 89 6.14 2.50 -11.08
CA VAL A 89 5.35 3.28 -10.13
C VAL A 89 3.98 3.60 -10.72
N SER A 90 2.93 3.28 -9.95
CA SER A 90 1.52 3.51 -10.33
C SER A 90 0.80 4.48 -9.39
N ALA A 91 1.35 4.75 -8.20
CA ALA A 91 0.79 5.65 -7.20
C ALA A 91 1.90 6.20 -6.28
N VAL A 92 1.62 7.30 -5.60
CA VAL A 92 2.50 7.89 -4.57
C VAL A 92 1.85 7.67 -3.20
N CYS A 93 2.60 7.12 -2.24
CA CYS A 93 2.23 7.05 -0.84
C CYS A 93 2.99 8.13 -0.06
N LEU A 94 2.29 9.19 0.34
CA LEU A 94 2.81 10.22 1.23
C LEU A 94 2.68 9.74 2.66
N HIS A 95 3.82 9.57 3.34
CA HIS A 95 3.91 9.06 4.71
C HIS A 95 4.23 10.18 5.69
N PHE A 96 3.31 10.47 6.62
CA PHE A 96 3.45 11.49 7.64
C PHE A 96 4.11 10.95 8.92
N GLU A 97 5.38 10.58 8.84
CA GLU A 97 6.15 10.09 9.98
C GLU A 97 6.40 11.20 11.01
N SER A 98 6.72 12.42 10.56
CA SER A 98 7.00 13.58 11.44
C SER A 98 5.78 14.04 12.23
N ALA A 99 4.59 13.55 11.89
CA ALA A 99 3.37 13.90 12.61
C ALA A 99 3.24 13.18 13.97
N ASP A 100 4.07 12.16 14.26
CA ASP A 100 4.01 11.42 15.52
C ASP A 100 4.19 12.38 16.71
N PRO A 101 3.23 12.43 17.66
CA PRO A 101 3.33 13.23 18.87
C PRO A 101 4.50 12.86 19.78
N ASN A 102 5.03 11.64 19.67
CA ASN A 102 6.23 11.21 20.38
C ASN A 102 7.53 11.59 19.68
N GLY A 103 7.45 12.10 18.46
CA GLY A 103 8.57 12.57 17.66
C GLY A 103 8.55 14.08 17.44
N GLU A 104 8.50 14.50 16.18
CA GLU A 104 8.52 15.91 15.78
C GLU A 104 7.17 16.61 15.96
N ASN A 105 6.10 15.84 16.04
CA ASN A 105 4.72 16.31 16.23
C ASN A 105 4.29 17.39 15.22
N MET A 106 4.59 17.18 13.93
CA MET A 106 4.22 18.11 12.86
C MET A 106 2.73 18.51 12.99
N PRO A 107 2.39 19.80 12.91
CA PRO A 107 0.99 20.27 12.94
C PRO A 107 0.15 19.67 11.80
N VAL A 108 -1.12 19.41 12.07
CA VAL A 108 -2.05 18.84 11.07
C VAL A 108 -2.19 19.77 9.86
N GLU A 109 -2.16 21.09 10.07
CA GLU A 109 -2.22 22.10 9.02
C GLU A 109 -1.04 21.98 8.05
N ASP A 110 0.15 21.65 8.55
CA ASP A 110 1.35 21.45 7.74
C ASP A 110 1.24 20.14 6.93
N CYS A 111 0.69 19.09 7.54
CA CYS A 111 0.37 17.83 6.82
C CYS A 111 -0.60 18.09 5.68
N VAL A 112 -1.66 18.89 5.93
CA VAL A 112 -2.65 19.28 4.90
C VAL A 112 -2.02 20.09 3.79
N ALA A 113 -1.18 21.07 4.14
CA ALA A 113 -0.49 21.91 3.15
C ALA A 113 0.44 21.06 2.26
N MET A 114 1.19 20.12 2.86
CA MET A 114 2.06 19.21 2.14
C MET A 114 1.26 18.27 1.23
N ALA A 115 0.16 17.67 1.72
CA ALA A 115 -0.69 16.80 0.93
C ALA A 115 -1.27 17.53 -0.30
N LYS A 116 -1.68 18.80 -0.15
CA LYS A 116 -2.12 19.63 -1.27
C LYS A 116 -1.00 19.89 -2.27
N ALA A 117 0.18 20.27 -1.80
CA ALA A 117 1.34 20.50 -2.66
C ALA A 117 1.72 19.24 -3.48
N VAL A 118 1.68 18.07 -2.85
CA VAL A 118 1.89 16.78 -3.53
C VAL A 118 0.79 16.52 -4.56
N ALA A 119 -0.49 16.72 -4.19
CA ALA A 119 -1.63 16.50 -5.08
C ALA A 119 -1.70 17.45 -6.28
N ASP A 120 -1.07 18.60 -6.19
CA ASP A 120 -0.96 19.56 -7.28
C ASP A 120 0.27 19.30 -8.16
N ALA A 121 1.29 18.63 -7.63
CA ALA A 121 2.54 18.35 -8.34
C ALA A 121 2.47 17.10 -9.23
N THR A 122 1.73 16.06 -8.83
CA THR A 122 1.67 14.80 -9.57
C THR A 122 0.27 14.44 -10.05
N ALA A 123 0.19 13.76 -11.19
CA ALA A 123 -1.05 13.16 -11.70
C ALA A 123 -1.29 11.73 -11.18
N LEU A 124 -0.31 11.13 -10.51
CA LEU A 124 -0.46 9.78 -9.92
C LEU A 124 -1.47 9.78 -8.77
N PRO A 125 -2.21 8.68 -8.57
CA PRO A 125 -3.04 8.47 -7.39
C PRO A 125 -2.25 8.64 -6.11
N ILE A 126 -2.89 9.20 -5.08
CA ILE A 126 -2.25 9.50 -3.80
C ILE A 126 -2.81 8.60 -2.71
N ILE A 127 -1.89 8.03 -1.95
CA ILE A 127 -2.17 7.31 -0.72
C ILE A 127 -1.61 8.17 0.42
N ILE A 128 -2.39 8.37 1.47
CA ILE A 128 -1.98 9.08 2.68
C ILE A 128 -1.77 8.06 3.78
N MET A 129 -0.54 7.92 4.25
CA MET A 129 -0.20 7.05 5.37
C MET A 129 0.12 7.90 6.59
N GLY A 130 -0.48 7.57 7.73
CA GLY A 130 -0.32 8.31 8.99
C GLY A 130 0.92 7.88 9.79
N CYS A 131 1.05 8.44 10.99
CA CYS A 131 2.17 8.21 11.91
C CYS A 131 1.95 7.06 12.92
N LYS A 132 0.88 6.29 12.75
CA LYS A 132 0.44 5.20 13.65
C LYS A 132 -0.10 5.69 15.02
N ASN A 133 -0.24 6.99 15.24
CA ASN A 133 -0.96 7.53 16.39
C ASN A 133 -2.45 7.70 16.07
N ILE A 134 -3.31 7.05 16.83
CA ILE A 134 -4.74 6.94 16.53
C ILE A 134 -5.45 8.30 16.46
N GLU A 135 -5.19 9.17 17.42
CA GLU A 135 -5.84 10.49 17.50
C GLU A 135 -5.32 11.41 16.39
N LYS A 136 -4.01 11.48 16.23
CA LYS A 136 -3.35 12.30 15.23
C LYS A 136 -3.73 11.86 13.81
N ASP A 137 -3.70 10.58 13.53
CA ASP A 137 -4.07 10.02 12.23
C ASP A 137 -5.54 10.31 11.91
N SER A 138 -6.43 10.21 12.89
CA SER A 138 -7.85 10.52 12.71
C SER A 138 -8.08 11.96 12.28
N GLU A 139 -7.33 12.90 12.86
CA GLU A 139 -7.39 14.32 12.51
C GLU A 139 -6.77 14.59 11.14
N ILE A 140 -5.58 14.04 10.86
CA ILE A 140 -4.90 14.15 9.56
C ILE A 140 -5.81 13.63 8.44
N PHE A 141 -6.33 12.40 8.58
CA PHE A 141 -7.15 11.78 7.54
C PHE A 141 -8.43 12.56 7.27
N SER A 142 -9.06 13.09 8.32
CA SER A 142 -10.25 13.94 8.17
C SER A 142 -9.92 15.23 7.39
N LYS A 143 -8.88 15.96 7.81
CA LYS A 143 -8.52 17.26 7.22
C LYS A 143 -7.91 17.14 5.82
N VAL A 144 -7.07 16.14 5.59
CA VAL A 144 -6.53 15.88 4.25
C VAL A 144 -7.63 15.41 3.29
N SER A 145 -8.58 14.58 3.74
CA SER A 145 -9.72 14.15 2.91
C SER A 145 -10.62 15.33 2.50
N GLU A 146 -10.83 16.28 3.41
CA GLU A 146 -11.53 17.54 3.13
C GLU A 146 -10.77 18.36 2.06
N ALA A 147 -9.48 18.56 2.28
CA ALA A 147 -8.62 19.38 1.42
C ALA A 147 -8.43 18.79 0.01
N LEU A 148 -8.46 17.47 -0.12
CA LEU A 148 -8.29 16.72 -1.37
C LEU A 148 -9.61 16.14 -1.89
N GLN A 149 -10.76 16.76 -1.54
CA GLN A 149 -12.05 16.31 -2.05
C GLN A 149 -12.06 16.23 -3.58
N GLY A 150 -12.55 15.12 -4.12
CA GLY A 150 -12.60 14.86 -5.56
C GLY A 150 -11.31 14.26 -6.16
N LYS A 151 -10.23 14.13 -5.40
CA LYS A 151 -8.98 13.48 -5.86
C LYS A 151 -9.01 11.96 -5.75
N ASN A 152 -10.00 11.39 -5.06
CA ASN A 152 -10.18 9.93 -4.88
C ASN A 152 -8.92 9.25 -4.30
N ILE A 153 -8.43 9.81 -3.19
CA ILE A 153 -7.24 9.31 -2.46
C ILE A 153 -7.57 8.08 -1.62
N LEU A 154 -6.55 7.34 -1.20
CA LEU A 154 -6.63 6.28 -0.20
C LEU A 154 -6.01 6.79 1.11
N VAL A 155 -6.71 6.66 2.24
CA VAL A 155 -6.15 6.89 3.58
C VAL A 155 -5.79 5.56 4.26
N LEU A 156 -4.57 5.46 4.80
CA LEU A 156 -4.03 4.30 5.52
C LEU A 156 -3.61 4.67 6.95
N ALA A 157 -4.31 4.21 8.00
CA ALA A 157 -5.45 3.31 7.88
C ALA A 157 -6.48 3.57 8.98
N ALA A 158 -7.69 3.13 8.73
CA ALA A 158 -8.68 2.99 9.79
C ALA A 158 -8.41 1.71 10.59
N ARG A 159 -8.40 1.82 11.93
CA ARG A 159 -8.21 0.74 12.89
C ARG A 159 -9.43 0.58 13.77
N GLU A 160 -9.45 -0.44 14.62
CA GLU A 160 -10.57 -0.72 15.53
C GLU A 160 -10.93 0.50 16.39
N GLU A 161 -9.95 1.27 16.82
CA GLU A 161 -10.13 2.43 17.69
C GLU A 161 -10.69 3.66 16.96
N ASN A 162 -10.38 3.84 15.67
CA ASN A 162 -10.74 5.07 14.93
C ASN A 162 -11.59 4.87 13.68
N TYR A 163 -12.02 3.64 13.36
CA TYR A 163 -12.77 3.36 12.13
C TYR A 163 -14.03 4.25 11.98
N LYS A 164 -14.67 4.61 13.09
CA LYS A 164 -15.86 5.50 13.07
C LYS A 164 -15.50 6.88 12.54
N THR A 165 -14.44 7.47 13.08
CA THR A 165 -13.99 8.81 12.68
C THR A 165 -13.50 8.81 11.25
N VAL A 166 -12.61 7.88 10.88
CA VAL A 166 -12.04 7.78 9.53
C VAL A 166 -13.11 7.39 8.50
N GLY A 167 -13.95 6.40 8.81
CA GLY A 167 -15.03 5.97 7.92
C GLY A 167 -16.06 7.08 7.69
N ALA A 168 -16.46 7.80 8.73
CA ALA A 168 -17.42 8.89 8.60
C ALA A 168 -16.84 10.11 7.86
N SER A 169 -15.60 10.51 8.14
CA SER A 169 -14.96 11.66 7.49
C SER A 169 -14.46 11.31 6.10
N ALA A 170 -13.40 10.50 5.98
CA ALA A 170 -12.79 10.19 4.69
C ALA A 170 -13.75 9.43 3.77
N GLY A 171 -14.36 8.34 4.28
CA GLY A 171 -15.21 7.48 3.47
C GLY A 171 -16.55 8.13 3.08
N MET A 172 -17.32 8.59 4.07
CA MET A 172 -18.69 9.07 3.84
C MET A 172 -18.75 10.55 3.43
N ALA A 173 -18.10 11.43 4.20
CA ALA A 173 -18.25 12.88 3.95
C ALA A 173 -17.51 13.32 2.68
N TYR A 174 -16.31 12.78 2.44
CA TYR A 174 -15.45 13.21 1.33
C TYR A 174 -15.26 12.17 0.23
N ASN A 175 -15.95 11.01 0.33
CA ASN A 175 -15.96 9.93 -0.67
C ASN A 175 -14.54 9.46 -1.09
N GLN A 176 -13.62 9.42 -0.12
CA GLN A 176 -12.27 8.88 -0.31
C GLN A 176 -12.26 7.36 -0.08
N LYS A 177 -11.17 6.70 -0.45
CA LYS A 177 -10.96 5.28 -0.15
C LYS A 177 -10.35 5.13 1.23
N VAL A 178 -10.77 4.06 1.93
CA VAL A 178 -10.37 3.77 3.30
C VAL A 178 -9.64 2.44 3.36
N GLY A 179 -8.42 2.44 3.86
CA GLY A 179 -7.69 1.24 4.22
C GLY A 179 -8.12 0.76 5.61
N ALA A 180 -8.54 -0.49 5.75
CA ALA A 180 -8.92 -1.10 7.01
C ALA A 180 -7.77 -1.98 7.54
N GLU A 181 -7.12 -1.58 8.64
CA GLU A 181 -5.93 -2.26 9.16
C GLU A 181 -6.27 -3.25 10.28
N SER A 182 -5.88 -4.51 10.13
CA SER A 182 -6.22 -5.61 11.04
C SER A 182 -5.01 -6.39 11.61
N ALA A 183 -3.79 -5.95 11.35
CA ALA A 183 -2.56 -6.49 11.96
C ALA A 183 -2.51 -8.04 12.00
N VAL A 184 -2.57 -8.70 10.82
CA VAL A 184 -2.46 -10.17 10.64
C VAL A 184 -3.64 -10.95 11.28
N ASP A 185 -4.79 -10.30 11.50
CA ASP A 185 -6.01 -10.93 12.03
C ASP A 185 -7.15 -10.91 11.00
N ILE A 186 -7.49 -12.10 10.47
CA ILE A 186 -8.59 -12.27 9.51
C ILE A 186 -9.97 -11.96 10.09
N ASN A 187 -10.18 -12.23 11.39
CA ASN A 187 -11.46 -11.96 12.04
C ASN A 187 -11.65 -10.46 12.24
N LEU A 188 -10.60 -9.77 12.68
CA LEU A 188 -10.61 -8.31 12.77
C LEU A 188 -10.76 -7.66 11.40
N ALA A 189 -10.09 -8.17 10.34
CA ALA A 189 -10.28 -7.69 8.96
C ALA A 189 -11.74 -7.75 8.55
N LYS A 190 -12.38 -8.90 8.75
CA LYS A 190 -13.81 -9.09 8.47
C LYS A 190 -14.69 -8.16 9.30
N GLN A 191 -14.41 -8.04 10.60
CA GLN A 191 -15.15 -7.17 11.51
C GLN A 191 -15.04 -5.69 11.08
N LEU A 192 -13.85 -5.20 10.76
CA LEU A 192 -13.64 -3.81 10.31
C LEU A 192 -14.39 -3.53 9.02
N ASN A 193 -14.36 -4.43 8.04
CA ASN A 193 -15.10 -4.28 6.79
C ASN A 193 -16.62 -4.19 7.04
N VAL A 194 -17.15 -5.03 7.95
CA VAL A 194 -18.57 -4.95 8.37
C VAL A 194 -18.87 -3.61 9.04
N LEU A 195 -18.04 -3.19 9.99
CA LEU A 195 -18.24 -1.96 10.75
C LEU A 195 -18.15 -0.70 9.87
N ILE A 196 -17.18 -0.65 8.96
CA ILE A 196 -17.03 0.45 7.99
C ILE A 196 -18.24 0.47 7.03
N GLY A 197 -18.68 -0.70 6.55
CA GLY A 197 -19.88 -0.84 5.73
C GLY A 197 -21.16 -0.38 6.43
N GLN A 198 -21.30 -0.66 7.73
CA GLN A 198 -22.44 -0.20 8.56
C GLN A 198 -22.49 1.34 8.72
N LEU A 199 -21.36 2.03 8.59
CA LEU A 199 -21.35 3.49 8.52
C LEU A 199 -21.90 4.01 7.18
N GLY A 200 -22.03 3.16 6.15
CA GLY A 200 -22.49 3.50 4.82
C GLY A 200 -21.36 3.65 3.79
N VAL A 201 -20.12 3.35 4.15
CA VAL A 201 -19.01 3.32 3.18
C VAL A 201 -19.17 2.11 2.26
N PRO A 202 -19.25 2.28 0.93
CA PRO A 202 -19.44 1.16 0.02
C PRO A 202 -18.20 0.26 -0.03
N ALA A 203 -18.39 -1.04 -0.25
CA ALA A 203 -17.30 -2.02 -0.32
C ALA A 203 -16.23 -1.66 -1.38
N GLN A 204 -16.64 -1.00 -2.48
CA GLN A 204 -15.74 -0.48 -3.53
C GLN A 204 -14.95 0.77 -3.10
N SER A 205 -15.08 1.19 -1.85
CA SER A 205 -14.29 2.27 -1.25
C SER A 205 -13.40 1.78 -0.10
N VAL A 206 -13.31 0.46 0.11
CA VAL A 206 -12.50 -0.15 1.17
C VAL A 206 -11.41 -1.02 0.56
N LEU A 207 -10.17 -0.86 1.07
CA LEU A 207 -9.06 -1.79 0.87
C LEU A 207 -8.69 -2.39 2.23
N MET A 208 -8.28 -3.65 2.26
CA MET A 208 -7.77 -4.26 3.48
C MET A 208 -6.26 -4.01 3.59
N ASN A 209 -5.80 -3.55 4.76
CA ASN A 209 -4.41 -3.59 5.17
C ASN A 209 -4.28 -4.70 6.24
N LEU A 210 -3.77 -5.86 5.85
CA LEU A 210 -3.64 -7.01 6.76
C LEU A 210 -2.38 -6.93 7.63
N GLY A 211 -1.75 -5.78 7.68
CA GLY A 211 -0.46 -5.54 8.31
C GLY A 211 0.69 -5.66 7.31
N SER A 212 1.89 -5.52 7.82
CA SER A 212 3.13 -5.70 7.06
C SER A 212 4.18 -6.39 7.94
N SER A 213 4.98 -7.24 7.32
CA SER A 213 6.11 -7.91 7.97
C SER A 213 7.10 -8.31 6.88
N CYS A 214 8.36 -7.96 7.04
CA CYS A 214 9.36 -8.33 6.06
C CYS A 214 9.84 -9.78 6.22
N ALA A 215 10.45 -10.32 5.17
CA ALA A 215 11.06 -11.64 5.17
C ALA A 215 12.04 -11.78 6.35
N GLY A 216 11.93 -12.88 7.10
CA GLY A 216 12.71 -13.14 8.30
C GLY A 216 12.14 -12.55 9.61
N TYR A 217 11.09 -11.75 9.55
CA TYR A 217 10.48 -11.05 10.69
C TYR A 217 9.00 -11.40 10.90
N GLY A 218 8.63 -12.66 10.72
CA GLY A 218 7.24 -13.14 10.88
C GLY A 218 6.40 -13.04 9.60
N TYR A 219 7.04 -12.85 8.47
CA TYR A 219 6.44 -12.81 7.14
C TYR A 219 5.50 -14.00 6.85
N GLU A 220 5.81 -15.19 7.36
CA GLU A 220 4.99 -16.41 7.21
C GLU A 220 3.57 -16.25 7.79
N TYR A 221 3.40 -15.48 8.83
CA TYR A 221 2.07 -15.16 9.40
C TYR A 221 1.28 -14.24 8.47
N LEU A 222 1.96 -13.24 7.89
CA LEU A 222 1.34 -12.34 6.92
C LEU A 222 0.92 -13.10 5.66
N SER A 223 1.81 -13.88 5.06
CA SER A 223 1.55 -14.68 3.86
C SER A 223 0.37 -15.64 4.09
N SER A 224 0.36 -16.37 5.21
CA SER A 224 -0.74 -17.25 5.58
C SER A 224 -2.07 -16.50 5.73
N THR A 225 -2.04 -15.27 6.24
CA THR A 225 -3.27 -14.47 6.40
C THR A 225 -3.77 -13.98 5.05
N LEU A 226 -2.89 -13.51 4.17
CA LEU A 226 -3.22 -13.11 2.79
C LEU A 226 -3.89 -14.27 2.03
N ASP A 227 -3.26 -15.45 2.02
CA ASP A 227 -3.78 -16.66 1.37
C ASP A 227 -5.18 -17.05 1.90
N ARG A 228 -5.35 -17.03 3.22
CA ARG A 228 -6.61 -17.39 3.86
C ARG A 228 -7.72 -16.39 3.55
N VAL A 229 -7.40 -15.09 3.47
CA VAL A 229 -8.35 -14.04 3.09
C VAL A 229 -8.78 -14.23 1.65
N LYS A 230 -7.85 -14.42 0.71
CA LYS A 230 -8.20 -14.68 -0.71
C LYS A 230 -8.99 -15.98 -0.87
N ALA A 231 -8.63 -17.05 -0.15
CA ALA A 231 -9.36 -18.31 -0.18
C ALA A 231 -10.80 -18.17 0.36
N ALA A 232 -10.99 -17.43 1.46
CA ALA A 232 -12.32 -17.16 2.00
C ALA A 232 -13.15 -16.28 1.05
N ALA A 233 -12.55 -15.23 0.50
CA ALA A 233 -13.19 -14.32 -0.44
C ALA A 233 -13.70 -15.03 -1.70
N LEU A 234 -12.84 -15.85 -2.32
CA LEU A 234 -13.11 -16.44 -3.62
C LEU A 234 -13.77 -17.84 -3.50
N ALA A 235 -13.16 -18.78 -2.78
CA ALA A 235 -13.63 -20.15 -2.72
C ALA A 235 -14.83 -20.34 -1.81
N GLN A 236 -14.95 -19.54 -0.73
CA GLN A 236 -16.10 -19.59 0.19
C GLN A 236 -17.12 -18.48 -0.08
N ASN A 237 -16.87 -17.60 -1.05
CA ASN A 237 -17.72 -16.46 -1.41
C ASN A 237 -18.06 -15.55 -0.21
N ASP A 238 -17.06 -15.30 0.65
CA ASP A 238 -17.22 -14.43 1.81
C ASP A 238 -17.15 -12.95 1.37
N ALA A 239 -18.32 -12.34 1.14
CA ALA A 239 -18.44 -10.97 0.65
C ALA A 239 -17.78 -9.93 1.55
N GLN A 240 -17.56 -10.23 2.84
CA GLN A 240 -16.91 -9.32 3.77
C GLN A 240 -15.37 -9.33 3.65
N LEU A 241 -14.82 -10.25 2.88
CA LEU A 241 -13.38 -10.35 2.59
C LEU A 241 -13.07 -10.12 1.11
N GLN A 242 -14.03 -9.72 0.29
CA GLN A 242 -13.87 -9.44 -1.14
C GLN A 242 -13.34 -8.03 -1.43
N MET A 243 -12.65 -7.40 -0.50
CA MET A 243 -11.95 -6.13 -0.75
C MET A 243 -10.51 -6.40 -1.23
N PRO A 244 -9.96 -5.55 -2.12
CA PRO A 244 -8.56 -5.66 -2.50
C PRO A 244 -7.63 -5.38 -1.31
N ILE A 245 -6.42 -5.93 -1.37
CA ILE A 245 -5.44 -5.86 -0.30
C ILE A 245 -4.32 -4.90 -0.68
N VAL A 246 -4.01 -3.96 0.22
CA VAL A 246 -2.84 -3.10 0.17
C VAL A 246 -1.85 -3.51 1.27
N THR A 247 -0.57 -3.68 0.92
CA THR A 247 0.48 -4.05 1.88
C THR A 247 1.60 -3.02 1.87
N PRO A 248 1.76 -2.24 2.96
CA PRO A 248 2.90 -1.31 3.12
C PRO A 248 4.16 -2.10 3.49
N ILE A 249 5.03 -2.35 2.53
CA ILE A 249 6.26 -3.14 2.68
C ILE A 249 7.44 -2.26 3.10
N SER A 250 7.48 -1.05 2.55
CA SER A 250 8.60 -0.12 2.67
C SER A 250 9.04 0.16 4.11
N THR A 251 8.10 0.50 4.99
CA THR A 251 8.39 0.84 6.38
C THR A 251 8.98 -0.33 7.15
N GLU A 252 8.51 -1.54 6.91
CA GLU A 252 9.00 -2.72 7.63
C GLU A 252 10.36 -3.17 7.11
N THR A 253 10.58 -3.12 5.79
CA THR A 253 11.84 -3.55 5.19
C THR A 253 12.99 -2.62 5.54
N TRP A 254 12.78 -1.30 5.43
CA TRP A 254 13.84 -0.31 5.62
C TRP A 254 14.06 0.10 7.08
N ASN A 255 13.42 -0.57 8.04
CA ASN A 255 13.61 -0.37 9.49
C ASN A 255 14.27 -1.56 10.20
N VAL A 256 14.54 -2.67 9.50
CA VAL A 256 15.22 -3.81 10.10
C VAL A 256 16.75 -3.68 10.01
N LYS A 257 17.45 -4.33 10.92
CA LYS A 257 18.92 -4.22 11.02
C LYS A 257 19.65 -4.64 9.73
N GLU A 258 19.14 -5.62 9.00
CA GLU A 258 19.72 -6.10 7.75
C GLU A 258 19.76 -5.01 6.66
N ALA A 259 18.78 -4.11 6.65
CA ALA A 259 18.73 -2.97 5.74
C ALA A 259 19.37 -1.68 6.30
N MET A 260 19.73 -1.66 7.59
CA MET A 260 20.17 -0.45 8.29
C MET A 260 21.65 -0.48 8.72
N LEU A 261 22.17 -1.64 9.19
CA LEU A 261 23.54 -1.74 9.67
C LEU A 261 24.54 -1.51 8.53
N SER A 262 25.52 -0.68 8.79
CA SER A 262 26.61 -0.41 7.85
C SER A 262 27.43 -1.66 7.53
N GLU A 263 28.21 -1.61 6.45
CA GLU A 263 29.15 -2.68 6.09
C GLU A 263 30.30 -2.81 7.11
N GLU A 264 30.58 -1.76 7.88
CA GLU A 264 31.57 -1.80 8.98
C GLU A 264 31.03 -2.56 10.20
N GLU A 265 29.71 -2.45 10.46
CA GLU A 265 29.04 -3.12 11.59
C GLU A 265 28.69 -4.58 11.27
N ALA A 266 28.43 -4.90 10.00
CA ALA A 266 28.06 -6.24 9.55
C ALA A 266 28.76 -6.62 8.23
N PRO A 267 30.10 -6.73 8.23
CA PRO A 267 30.89 -6.95 7.01
C PRO A 267 30.57 -8.27 6.29
N GLU A 268 30.13 -9.29 7.03
CA GLU A 268 29.74 -10.57 6.47
C GLU A 268 28.40 -10.55 5.70
N TRP A 269 27.64 -9.47 5.81
CA TRP A 269 26.34 -9.32 5.14
C TRP A 269 26.44 -8.63 3.77
N GLY A 270 27.63 -8.13 3.40
CA GLY A 270 27.84 -7.44 2.13
C GLY A 270 27.24 -6.03 2.08
N ASN A 271 26.96 -5.54 0.89
CA ASN A 271 26.52 -4.16 0.68
C ASN A 271 25.15 -3.88 1.28
N VAL A 272 25.03 -2.82 2.07
CA VAL A 272 23.82 -2.46 2.82
C VAL A 272 22.64 -2.12 1.90
N GLU A 273 22.89 -1.43 0.77
CA GLU A 273 21.85 -1.07 -0.18
C GLU A 273 21.31 -2.30 -0.91
N GLU A 274 22.20 -3.20 -1.35
CA GLU A 274 21.82 -4.47 -1.99
C GLU A 274 20.97 -5.33 -1.05
N ARG A 275 21.34 -5.43 0.22
CA ARG A 275 20.56 -6.17 1.23
C ARG A 275 19.14 -5.64 1.38
N GLY A 276 19.01 -4.31 1.49
CA GLY A 276 17.71 -3.66 1.60
C GLY A 276 16.85 -3.88 0.35
N ILE A 277 17.44 -3.76 -0.85
CA ILE A 277 16.77 -4.04 -2.13
C ILE A 277 16.27 -5.48 -2.19
N GLU A 278 17.15 -6.46 -1.90
CA GLU A 278 16.81 -7.89 -1.95
C GLU A 278 15.71 -8.26 -0.93
N MET A 279 15.75 -7.66 0.26
CA MET A 279 14.72 -7.86 1.28
C MET A 279 13.37 -7.26 0.84
N GLU A 280 13.38 -6.08 0.24
CA GLU A 280 12.16 -5.45 -0.26
C GLU A 280 11.56 -6.25 -1.43
N ILE A 281 12.40 -6.72 -2.38
CA ILE A 281 11.97 -7.58 -3.49
C ILE A 281 11.37 -8.88 -2.97
N THR A 282 12.08 -9.58 -2.06
CA THR A 282 11.63 -10.86 -1.52
C THR A 282 10.28 -10.72 -0.82
N THR A 283 10.13 -9.70 0.01
CA THR A 283 8.89 -9.42 0.74
C THR A 283 7.76 -9.07 -0.21
N ALA A 284 8.00 -8.20 -1.19
CA ALA A 284 7.00 -7.76 -2.16
C ALA A 284 6.52 -8.91 -3.05
N ALA A 285 7.44 -9.69 -3.63
CA ALA A 285 7.11 -10.82 -4.49
C ALA A 285 6.21 -11.82 -3.76
N ALA A 286 6.57 -12.11 -2.53
CA ALA A 286 5.84 -13.06 -1.72
C ALA A 286 4.46 -12.51 -1.28
N CYS A 287 4.33 -11.24 -0.89
CA CYS A 287 3.02 -10.63 -0.60
C CYS A 287 2.09 -10.62 -1.84
N LEU A 288 2.65 -10.30 -3.01
CA LEU A 288 1.90 -10.34 -4.28
C LEU A 288 1.43 -11.76 -4.61
N ALA A 289 2.29 -12.76 -4.47
CA ALA A 289 1.95 -14.16 -4.71
C ALA A 289 0.89 -14.69 -3.73
N SER A 290 0.84 -14.15 -2.51
CA SER A 290 -0.14 -14.52 -1.48
C SER A 290 -1.44 -13.70 -1.54
N GLY A 291 -1.52 -12.62 -2.34
CA GLY A 291 -2.80 -11.93 -2.56
C GLY A 291 -2.83 -10.42 -2.42
N SER A 292 -1.69 -9.74 -2.26
CA SER A 292 -1.69 -8.28 -2.29
C SER A 292 -2.01 -7.76 -3.69
N ASP A 293 -2.93 -6.81 -3.78
CA ASP A 293 -3.33 -6.15 -5.03
C ASP A 293 -2.57 -4.82 -5.25
N LEU A 294 -2.02 -4.28 -4.16
CA LEU A 294 -1.23 -3.05 -4.15
C LEU A 294 -0.14 -3.18 -3.09
N VAL A 295 1.11 -2.99 -3.48
CA VAL A 295 2.24 -2.94 -2.55
C VAL A 295 2.83 -1.54 -2.49
N ILE A 296 3.23 -1.09 -1.29
CA ILE A 296 3.91 0.18 -1.09
C ILE A 296 5.39 -0.12 -0.85
N MET A 297 6.25 0.36 -1.72
CA MET A 297 7.68 0.11 -1.75
C MET A 297 8.45 1.43 -1.73
N LYS A 298 9.76 1.38 -1.52
CA LYS A 298 10.57 2.60 -1.35
C LYS A 298 11.73 2.70 -2.34
N HIS A 299 12.44 1.60 -2.61
CA HIS A 299 13.66 1.65 -3.42
C HIS A 299 13.35 1.50 -4.93
N PRO A 300 13.78 2.44 -5.79
CA PRO A 300 13.47 2.41 -7.24
C PRO A 300 13.92 1.14 -7.95
N ALA A 301 15.08 0.58 -7.58
CA ALA A 301 15.57 -0.68 -8.17
C ALA A 301 14.69 -1.88 -7.78
N ALA A 302 14.24 -1.93 -6.51
CA ALA A 302 13.30 -2.96 -6.06
C ALA A 302 11.94 -2.83 -6.77
N ILE A 303 11.42 -1.61 -6.90
CA ILE A 303 10.18 -1.32 -7.64
C ILE A 303 10.27 -1.82 -9.07
N LYS A 304 11.35 -1.49 -9.78
CA LYS A 304 11.57 -1.94 -11.15
C LYS A 304 11.57 -3.46 -11.27
N THR A 305 12.27 -4.14 -10.38
CA THR A 305 12.33 -5.62 -10.36
C THR A 305 10.95 -6.23 -10.11
N ILE A 306 10.18 -5.68 -9.18
CA ILE A 306 8.82 -6.15 -8.89
C ILE A 306 7.85 -5.84 -10.04
N ALA A 307 8.00 -4.70 -10.73
CA ALA A 307 7.21 -4.43 -11.94
C ALA A 307 7.46 -5.49 -13.02
N GLN A 308 8.71 -5.84 -13.26
CA GLN A 308 9.08 -6.91 -14.20
C GLN A 308 8.57 -8.29 -13.74
N PHE A 309 8.59 -8.56 -12.44
CA PHE A 309 8.01 -9.79 -11.87
C PHE A 309 6.50 -9.87 -12.16
N ILE A 310 5.76 -8.79 -11.91
CA ILE A 310 4.32 -8.72 -12.22
C ILE A 310 4.08 -8.95 -13.71
N ASP A 311 4.78 -8.22 -14.58
CA ASP A 311 4.62 -8.31 -16.04
C ASP A 311 4.91 -9.73 -16.57
N SER A 312 5.87 -10.44 -15.96
CA SER A 312 6.23 -11.80 -16.37
C SER A 312 5.17 -12.85 -16.03
N LEU A 313 4.28 -12.56 -15.10
CA LEU A 313 3.25 -13.49 -14.61
C LEU A 313 1.83 -13.14 -15.09
N MET A 314 1.65 -11.95 -15.68
CA MET A 314 0.36 -11.46 -16.20
C MET A 314 0.24 -11.67 -17.70
#